data_0b27d3dc9d268f8a53f0e520ae1f3876
#
_entry.id   0b27d3dc9d268f8a53f0e520ae1f3876
#
_cell.length_a   1.000
_cell.length_b   1.000
_cell.length_c   1.000
_cell.angle_alpha   90.00
_cell.angle_beta   90.00
_cell.angle_gamma   90.00
#
_symmetry.space_group_name_H-M   'P 1'
#
loop_
_entity.id
_entity.type
_entity.pdbx_description
1 polymer ?
#
loop_
_entity_poly.entity_id
_entity_poly.type
_entity_poly.pdbx_seq_one_letter_code
_entity_poly.pdbx_strand_id
1 'polypeptide(L)'
;PNGHFNVFVMDNIDGRPGKAVQITTDLSFGRDRLYFGDVDVHISPAWSPDGRELLLVSNRDIPLGSGGIWRVPVEPNVMATPRARLIHKEETLYRTRPQWSPDGKRMVYASHLGGQYTELFVLPTVGGEPYKLTFGEHDHFLPRWSPDGEWIAYISNEEGLPQLKLLKAWGGEQQRVRIAERRYARPMGTVSVRIVDDATGLETAARVYQTASDGKPYTPPDAYERLATLNRHLFHTP
;
A
#
# COMPACT_ATOMS: atom_id res chain seq x y z
N PRO A 1 -9.13 -22.20 0.19
CA PRO A 1 -8.78 -20.91 0.76
C PRO A 1 -8.80 -21.01 2.26
N ASN A 2 -7.63 -21.15 2.85
CA ASN A 2 -7.47 -21.41 4.30
C ASN A 2 -7.37 -20.10 5.11
N GLY A 3 -7.77 -18.95 4.52
CA GLY A 3 -7.61 -17.64 5.15
C GLY A 3 -6.19 -17.09 5.13
N HIS A 4 -5.25 -17.78 4.50
CA HIS A 4 -3.85 -17.40 4.43
C HIS A 4 -3.57 -16.55 3.17
N PHE A 5 -2.61 -15.62 3.29
CA PHE A 5 -2.21 -14.73 2.20
C PHE A 5 -0.94 -15.26 1.53
N ASN A 6 -1.09 -15.82 0.34
CA ASN A 6 0.02 -16.31 -0.47
C ASN A 6 0.09 -15.63 -1.83
N VAL A 7 1.28 -15.59 -2.42
CA VAL A 7 1.54 -15.06 -3.76
C VAL A 7 1.45 -16.18 -4.78
N PHE A 8 0.67 -15.94 -5.82
CA PHE A 8 0.54 -16.81 -6.98
C PHE A 8 0.93 -16.04 -8.24
N VAL A 9 1.53 -16.75 -9.18
CA VAL A 9 1.79 -16.25 -10.53
C VAL A 9 0.97 -17.05 -11.51
N MET A 10 0.40 -16.37 -12.47
CA MET A 10 -0.41 -16.97 -13.51
C MET A 10 -0.02 -16.36 -14.86
N ASP A 11 0.23 -17.20 -15.84
CA ASP A 11 0.43 -16.75 -17.20
C ASP A 11 -0.88 -16.18 -17.77
N ASN A 12 -0.74 -15.14 -18.55
CA ASN A 12 -1.86 -14.56 -19.29
C ASN A 12 -1.48 -14.53 -20.78
N ILE A 13 -1.91 -15.55 -21.51
CA ILE A 13 -1.65 -15.67 -22.93
C ILE A 13 -2.89 -15.21 -23.69
N ASP A 14 -2.75 -14.17 -24.51
CA ASP A 14 -3.84 -13.61 -25.33
C ASP A 14 -5.11 -13.26 -24.53
N GLY A 15 -4.94 -12.73 -23.30
CA GLY A 15 -6.05 -12.38 -22.42
C GLY A 15 -6.74 -13.58 -21.74
N ARG A 16 -6.20 -14.79 -21.90
CA ARG A 16 -6.71 -16.00 -21.25
C ARG A 16 -5.83 -16.37 -20.07
N PRO A 17 -6.40 -16.46 -18.85
CA PRO A 17 -5.65 -16.84 -17.67
C PRO A 17 -5.19 -18.31 -17.79
N GLY A 18 -3.91 -18.53 -17.56
CA GLY A 18 -3.31 -19.85 -17.46
C GLY A 18 -3.50 -20.48 -16.07
N LYS A 19 -2.72 -21.51 -15.79
CA LYS A 19 -2.71 -22.16 -14.48
C LYS A 19 -1.97 -21.31 -13.47
N ALA A 20 -2.59 -21.03 -12.32
CA ALA A 20 -1.92 -20.34 -11.22
C ALA A 20 -0.88 -21.25 -10.56
N VAL A 21 0.33 -20.73 -10.39
CA VAL A 21 1.45 -21.37 -9.71
C VAL A 21 1.70 -20.66 -8.39
N GLN A 22 1.68 -21.38 -7.30
CA GLN A 22 1.94 -20.85 -5.97
C GLN A 22 3.44 -20.60 -5.79
N ILE A 23 3.79 -19.35 -5.49
CA ILE A 23 5.19 -18.91 -5.29
C ILE A 23 5.59 -19.00 -3.83
N THR A 24 4.71 -18.60 -2.93
CA THR A 24 4.96 -18.64 -1.48
C THR A 24 4.12 -19.72 -0.81
N THR A 25 4.63 -20.26 0.29
CA THR A 25 3.92 -21.24 1.13
C THR A 25 3.90 -20.77 2.56
N ASP A 26 2.80 -21.09 3.25
CA ASP A 26 2.71 -20.90 4.69
C ASP A 26 3.63 -21.92 5.37
N LEU A 27 4.57 -21.42 6.13
CA LEU A 27 5.34 -22.21 7.06
C LEU A 27 4.91 -21.80 8.46
N SER A 28 4.61 -22.79 9.29
CA SER A 28 4.39 -22.53 10.71
C SER A 28 5.69 -21.98 11.30
N PHE A 29 5.60 -20.88 12.04
CA PHE A 29 6.72 -20.31 12.77
C PHE A 29 7.09 -21.18 14.00
N GLY A 30 6.24 -22.19 14.33
CA GLY A 30 6.43 -23.06 15.46
C GLY A 30 6.14 -22.43 16.82
N ARG A 31 5.66 -21.19 16.84
CA ARG A 31 5.20 -20.44 18.01
C ARG A 31 4.29 -19.29 17.60
N ASP A 32 3.42 -18.86 18.49
CA ASP A 32 2.57 -17.70 18.24
C ASP A 32 3.38 -16.42 18.04
N ARG A 33 2.95 -15.62 17.08
CA ARG A 33 3.40 -14.25 16.88
C ARG A 33 2.42 -13.30 17.56
N LEU A 34 2.89 -12.10 17.86
CA LEU A 34 2.03 -11.04 18.42
C LEU A 34 0.87 -10.69 17.46
N TYR A 35 1.13 -10.75 16.15
CA TYR A 35 0.15 -10.52 15.09
C TYR A 35 0.12 -11.71 14.14
N PHE A 36 -1.05 -12.00 13.57
CA PHE A 36 -1.27 -13.02 12.52
C PHE A 36 -1.04 -14.48 12.93
N GLY A 37 -0.94 -14.76 14.24
CA GLY A 37 -0.79 -16.13 14.72
C GLY A 37 0.54 -16.77 14.29
N ASP A 38 0.53 -18.08 14.07
CA ASP A 38 1.70 -18.90 13.75
C ASP A 38 1.99 -19.05 12.24
N VAL A 39 1.15 -18.49 11.38
CA VAL A 39 1.27 -18.61 9.92
C VAL A 39 1.94 -17.41 9.28
N ASP A 40 2.65 -17.64 8.17
CA ASP A 40 3.25 -16.59 7.37
C ASP A 40 2.19 -15.86 6.53
N VAL A 41 2.38 -14.56 6.37
CA VAL A 41 1.59 -13.70 5.48
C VAL A 41 2.49 -13.16 4.38
N HIS A 42 2.12 -13.37 3.12
CA HIS A 42 2.87 -12.93 1.96
C HIS A 42 2.00 -12.03 1.09
N ILE A 43 2.36 -10.74 0.99
CA ILE A 43 1.53 -9.73 0.32
C ILE A 43 2.38 -8.75 -0.50
N SER A 44 1.70 -7.89 -1.24
CA SER A 44 2.28 -6.77 -2.00
C SER A 44 3.40 -7.16 -2.96
N PRO A 45 3.21 -8.18 -3.82
CA PRO A 45 4.23 -8.57 -4.77
C PRO A 45 4.47 -7.47 -5.80
N ALA A 46 5.74 -7.30 -6.21
CA ALA A 46 6.15 -6.42 -7.28
C ALA A 46 7.19 -7.11 -8.16
N TRP A 47 6.97 -7.14 -9.47
CA TRP A 47 7.86 -7.75 -10.44
C TRP A 47 9.15 -6.97 -10.60
N SER A 48 10.28 -7.68 -10.70
CA SER A 48 11.52 -7.11 -11.21
C SER A 48 11.37 -6.71 -12.68
N PRO A 49 12.13 -5.71 -13.16
CA PRO A 49 12.03 -5.26 -14.55
C PRO A 49 12.28 -6.35 -15.60
N ASP A 50 13.10 -7.35 -15.27
CA ASP A 50 13.40 -8.49 -16.13
C ASP A 50 12.42 -9.67 -15.99
N GLY A 51 11.43 -9.55 -15.10
CA GLY A 51 10.40 -10.56 -14.87
C GLY A 51 10.87 -11.84 -14.17
N ARG A 52 12.08 -11.87 -13.60
CA ARG A 52 12.65 -13.08 -13.00
C ARG A 52 12.49 -13.18 -11.50
N GLU A 53 12.25 -12.07 -10.84
CA GLU A 53 12.17 -11.96 -9.39
C GLU A 53 10.97 -11.14 -8.94
N LEU A 54 10.60 -11.33 -7.69
CA LEU A 54 9.59 -10.51 -7.00
C LEU A 54 10.21 -9.86 -5.77
N LEU A 55 9.83 -8.62 -5.50
CA LEU A 55 9.79 -8.11 -4.12
C LEU A 55 8.43 -8.47 -3.54
N LEU A 56 8.40 -8.82 -2.29
CA LEU A 56 7.16 -9.02 -1.53
C LEU A 56 7.36 -8.65 -0.06
N VAL A 57 6.27 -8.44 0.64
CA VAL A 57 6.29 -8.23 2.09
C VAL A 57 5.86 -9.51 2.77
N SER A 58 6.64 -9.95 3.76
CA SER A 58 6.33 -11.13 4.55
C SER A 58 6.75 -10.96 6.01
N ASN A 59 5.96 -11.51 6.92
CA ASN A 59 6.29 -11.59 8.34
C ASN A 59 7.11 -12.84 8.69
N ARG A 60 7.57 -13.60 7.70
CA ARG A 60 8.41 -14.78 7.91
C ARG A 60 9.65 -14.43 8.72
N ASP A 61 10.01 -15.28 9.66
CA ASP A 61 11.16 -15.14 10.57
C ASP A 61 11.16 -13.85 11.42
N ILE A 62 10.01 -13.14 11.49
CA ILE A 62 9.86 -11.93 12.29
C ILE A 62 8.92 -12.22 13.47
N PRO A 63 9.46 -12.36 14.69
CA PRO A 63 8.70 -12.82 15.85
C PRO A 63 7.55 -11.90 16.25
N LEU A 64 7.71 -10.59 16.04
CA LEU A 64 6.67 -9.61 16.38
C LEU A 64 5.60 -9.44 15.30
N GLY A 65 5.75 -10.14 14.15
CA GLY A 65 4.73 -10.22 13.11
C GLY A 65 4.59 -8.99 12.22
N SER A 66 5.47 -8.01 12.35
CA SER A 66 5.37 -6.78 11.55
C SER A 66 5.76 -6.98 10.09
N GLY A 67 6.81 -7.70 9.80
CA GLY A 67 7.16 -8.05 8.43
C GLY A 67 8.52 -7.56 7.97
N GLY A 68 8.85 -7.90 6.73
CA GLY A 68 10.05 -7.48 6.06
C GLY A 68 9.87 -7.50 4.56
N ILE A 69 10.76 -6.84 3.85
CA ILE A 69 10.84 -6.85 2.40
C ILE A 69 11.75 -7.99 1.97
N TRP A 70 11.19 -8.89 1.21
CA TRP A 70 11.88 -10.06 0.68
C TRP A 70 12.05 -9.95 -0.82
N ARG A 71 13.18 -10.43 -1.32
CA ARG A 71 13.47 -10.62 -2.73
C ARG A 71 13.53 -12.11 -3.03
N VAL A 72 12.72 -12.56 -3.97
CA VAL A 72 12.54 -13.98 -4.27
C VAL A 72 12.54 -14.22 -5.78
N PRO A 73 13.17 -15.29 -6.29
CA PRO A 73 12.96 -15.70 -7.67
C PRO A 73 11.54 -16.20 -7.90
N VAL A 74 11.07 -16.13 -9.15
CA VAL A 74 9.74 -16.60 -9.55
C VAL A 74 9.75 -18.11 -9.70
N GLU A 75 9.67 -18.81 -8.58
CA GLU A 75 9.73 -20.27 -8.50
C GLU A 75 8.70 -20.79 -7.50
N PRO A 76 8.13 -21.98 -7.74
CA PRO A 76 7.19 -22.58 -6.81
C PRO A 76 7.81 -22.76 -5.41
N ASN A 77 7.05 -22.41 -4.38
CA ASN A 77 7.42 -22.64 -2.98
C ASN A 77 8.78 -22.03 -2.56
N VAL A 78 9.18 -20.95 -3.20
CA VAL A 78 10.52 -20.36 -3.05
C VAL A 78 10.83 -19.93 -1.62
N MET A 79 9.82 -19.55 -0.83
CA MET A 79 10.03 -19.11 0.56
C MET A 79 10.60 -20.21 1.46
N ALA A 80 10.46 -21.47 1.08
CA ALA A 80 11.05 -22.62 1.79
C ALA A 80 12.53 -22.85 1.43
N THR A 81 13.11 -22.04 0.56
CA THR A 81 14.46 -22.22 0.03
C THR A 81 15.40 -21.10 0.47
N PRO A 82 16.75 -21.32 0.48
CA PRO A 82 17.73 -20.28 0.75
C PRO A 82 17.75 -19.16 -0.31
N ARG A 83 17.01 -19.32 -1.40
CA ARG A 83 16.92 -18.31 -2.48
C ARG A 83 16.02 -17.15 -2.13
N ALA A 84 15.10 -17.30 -1.16
CA ALA A 84 14.36 -16.20 -0.58
C ALA A 84 15.29 -15.40 0.34
N ARG A 85 15.44 -14.11 0.07
CA ARG A 85 16.34 -13.22 0.81
C ARG A 85 15.56 -12.11 1.48
N LEU A 86 15.70 -12.00 2.79
CA LEU A 86 15.24 -10.82 3.54
C LEU A 86 16.19 -9.66 3.20
N ILE A 87 15.66 -8.63 2.55
CA ILE A 87 16.43 -7.45 2.14
C ILE A 87 16.39 -6.38 3.23
N HIS A 88 15.22 -6.20 3.86
CA HIS A 88 15.04 -5.18 4.87
C HIS A 88 13.96 -5.61 5.87
N LYS A 89 14.25 -5.46 7.16
CA LYS A 89 13.23 -5.62 8.21
C LYS A 89 12.38 -4.37 8.26
N GLU A 90 11.08 -4.56 8.28
CA GLU A 90 10.12 -3.48 8.26
C GLU A 90 9.05 -3.72 9.35
N GLU A 91 8.58 -2.64 9.97
CA GLU A 91 7.54 -2.74 11.00
C GLU A 91 6.13 -2.59 10.44
N THR A 92 6.02 -2.22 9.15
CA THR A 92 4.74 -1.96 8.49
C THR A 92 4.43 -3.00 7.43
N LEU A 93 3.56 -3.96 7.74
CA LEU A 93 3.24 -5.04 6.80
C LEU A 93 2.41 -4.55 5.60
N TYR A 94 1.28 -3.89 5.83
CA TYR A 94 0.31 -3.57 4.76
C TYR A 94 0.64 -2.31 3.95
N ARG A 95 1.37 -1.37 4.52
CA ARG A 95 1.64 -0.06 3.90
C ARG A 95 2.90 -0.04 3.06
N THR A 96 3.82 -0.96 3.29
CA THR A 96 5.16 -0.97 2.71
C THR A 96 5.16 -0.96 1.18
N ARG A 97 4.43 -1.86 0.53
CA ARG A 97 4.21 -1.92 -0.93
C ARG A 97 5.45 -1.59 -1.77
N PRO A 98 6.53 -2.38 -1.63
CA PRO A 98 7.78 -2.10 -2.33
C PRO A 98 7.62 -2.17 -3.84
N GLN A 99 8.36 -1.33 -4.56
CA GLN A 99 8.37 -1.28 -6.02
C GLN A 99 9.79 -1.18 -6.52
N TRP A 100 10.12 -1.97 -7.54
CA TRP A 100 11.39 -1.89 -8.23
C TRP A 100 11.53 -0.58 -8.99
N SER A 101 12.75 -0.01 -9.00
CA SER A 101 13.11 0.99 -10.01
C SER A 101 13.25 0.33 -11.38
N PRO A 102 13.05 1.08 -12.49
CA PRO A 102 13.16 0.49 -13.83
C PRO A 102 14.51 -0.12 -14.15
N ASP A 103 15.58 0.35 -13.52
CA ASP A 103 16.93 -0.21 -13.65
C ASP A 103 17.19 -1.47 -12.79
N GLY A 104 16.21 -1.86 -11.97
CA GLY A 104 16.31 -3.03 -11.08
C GLY A 104 17.26 -2.89 -9.89
N LYS A 105 17.90 -1.74 -9.71
CA LYS A 105 18.96 -1.57 -8.69
C LYS A 105 18.43 -1.06 -7.36
N ARG A 106 17.27 -0.42 -7.36
CA ARG A 106 16.66 0.18 -6.19
C ARG A 106 15.21 -0.25 -6.05
N MET A 107 14.68 -0.08 -4.87
CA MET A 107 13.24 -0.14 -4.60
C MET A 107 12.80 1.11 -3.87
N VAL A 108 11.56 1.52 -4.09
CA VAL A 108 10.85 2.52 -3.29
C VAL A 108 9.76 1.83 -2.49
N TYR A 109 9.57 2.25 -1.26
CA TYR A 109 8.52 1.71 -0.39
C TYR A 109 8.04 2.76 0.61
N ALA A 110 6.92 2.48 1.26
CA ALA A 110 6.34 3.33 2.30
C ALA A 110 6.52 2.69 3.68
N SER A 111 6.92 3.49 4.66
CA SER A 111 7.13 3.04 6.04
C SER A 111 6.86 4.16 7.03
N HIS A 112 6.46 3.79 8.24
CA HIS A 112 6.41 4.71 9.36
C HIS A 112 7.56 4.45 10.37
N LEU A 113 8.59 3.72 9.96
CA LEU A 113 9.73 3.39 10.80
C LEU A 113 10.39 4.66 11.36
N GLY A 114 10.46 4.74 12.67
CA GLY A 114 11.04 5.88 13.39
C GLY A 114 10.15 7.12 13.44
N GLY A 115 8.87 7.02 13.05
CA GLY A 115 7.94 8.16 13.04
C GLY A 115 6.48 7.77 13.21
N GLN A 116 5.63 8.80 13.38
CA GLN A 116 4.19 8.64 13.48
C GLN A 116 3.53 8.53 12.11
N TYR A 117 4.11 9.19 11.11
CA TYR A 117 3.57 9.29 9.75
C TYR A 117 4.28 8.32 8.82
N THR A 118 3.54 7.86 7.81
CA THR A 118 4.07 7.01 6.75
C THR A 118 4.85 7.86 5.76
N GLU A 119 6.09 7.52 5.52
CA GLU A 119 6.99 8.22 4.61
C GLU A 119 7.51 7.31 3.51
N LEU A 120 8.05 7.88 2.45
CA LEU A 120 8.68 7.15 1.37
C LEU A 120 10.18 6.99 1.59
N PHE A 121 10.67 5.79 1.33
CA PHE A 121 12.07 5.44 1.41
C PHE A 121 12.55 4.77 0.13
N VAL A 122 13.81 4.98 -0.21
CA VAL A 122 14.51 4.25 -1.27
C VAL A 122 15.60 3.40 -0.65
N LEU A 123 15.75 2.19 -1.16
CA LEU A 123 16.73 1.21 -0.70
C LEU A 123 17.32 0.47 -1.91
N PRO A 124 18.64 0.15 -1.91
CA PRO A 124 19.20 -0.78 -2.88
C PRO A 124 18.55 -2.17 -2.79
N THR A 125 18.27 -2.81 -3.92
CA THR A 125 17.62 -4.13 -3.96
C THR A 125 18.51 -5.28 -3.47
N VAL A 126 19.75 -4.98 -3.15
CA VAL A 126 20.71 -5.90 -2.50
C VAL A 126 20.74 -5.74 -0.98
N GLY A 127 20.01 -4.77 -0.43
CA GLY A 127 20.03 -4.39 0.98
C GLY A 127 20.93 -3.18 1.24
N GLY A 128 20.98 -2.76 2.47
CA GLY A 128 21.74 -1.59 2.95
C GLY A 128 20.87 -0.65 3.79
N GLU A 129 21.29 0.60 3.90
CA GLU A 129 20.56 1.62 4.65
C GLU A 129 19.52 2.32 3.77
N PRO A 130 18.27 2.45 4.23
CA PRO A 130 17.25 3.17 3.49
C PRO A 130 17.48 4.68 3.52
N TYR A 131 17.21 5.32 2.39
CA TYR A 131 17.21 6.77 2.25
C TYR A 131 15.77 7.30 2.29
N LYS A 132 15.47 8.16 3.25
CA LYS A 132 14.15 8.79 3.39
C LYS A 132 13.96 9.89 2.33
N LEU A 133 12.88 9.81 1.56
CA LEU A 133 12.58 10.74 0.47
C LEU A 133 11.61 11.85 0.85
N THR A 134 10.65 11.54 1.72
CA THR A 134 9.60 12.47 2.12
C THR A 134 9.66 12.78 3.60
N PHE A 135 9.12 13.94 3.97
CA PHE A 135 9.15 14.46 5.34
C PHE A 135 7.86 15.23 5.61
N GLY A 136 7.45 15.30 6.86
CA GLY A 136 6.31 16.11 7.28
C GLY A 136 5.43 15.41 8.32
N GLU A 137 4.33 16.08 8.67
CA GLU A 137 3.33 15.58 9.63
C GLU A 137 2.08 15.02 8.92
N HIS A 138 2.32 14.25 7.84
CA HIS A 138 1.28 13.67 7.00
C HIS A 138 1.77 12.36 6.36
N ASP A 139 0.83 11.56 5.87
CA ASP A 139 1.14 10.26 5.28
C ASP A 139 1.46 10.34 3.79
N HIS A 140 2.48 9.58 3.38
CA HIS A 140 2.85 9.34 1.99
C HIS A 140 2.84 7.83 1.73
N PHE A 141 2.16 7.38 0.68
CA PHE A 141 1.98 5.94 0.44
C PHE A 141 1.76 5.60 -1.03
N LEU A 142 1.76 4.30 -1.34
CA LEU A 142 1.57 3.73 -2.68
C LEU A 142 2.55 4.26 -3.73
N PRO A 143 3.86 4.29 -3.46
CA PRO A 143 4.81 4.80 -4.42
C PRO A 143 4.88 3.94 -5.69
N ARG A 144 5.13 4.60 -6.83
CA ARG A 144 5.36 3.98 -8.14
C ARG A 144 6.44 4.76 -8.89
N TRP A 145 7.42 4.07 -9.43
CA TRP A 145 8.39 4.67 -10.32
C TRP A 145 7.77 5.03 -11.66
N SER A 146 8.21 6.15 -12.25
CA SER A 146 8.00 6.41 -13.67
C SER A 146 8.84 5.45 -14.52
N PRO A 147 8.41 5.15 -15.76
CA PRO A 147 9.17 4.22 -16.63
C PRO A 147 10.60 4.65 -16.93
N ASP A 148 10.89 5.94 -16.94
CA ASP A 148 12.22 6.50 -17.14
C ASP A 148 13.08 6.51 -15.86
N GLY A 149 12.49 6.22 -14.70
CA GLY A 149 13.17 6.25 -13.41
C GLY A 149 13.45 7.62 -12.84
N GLU A 150 12.93 8.70 -13.46
CA GLU A 150 13.17 10.09 -13.05
C GLU A 150 12.24 10.55 -11.94
N TRP A 151 11.04 9.96 -11.86
CA TRP A 151 9.99 10.36 -10.94
C TRP A 151 9.43 9.19 -10.15
N ILE A 152 8.87 9.52 -8.98
CA ILE A 152 8.06 8.63 -8.16
C ILE A 152 6.69 9.27 -8.00
N ALA A 153 5.65 8.60 -8.50
CA ALA A 153 4.27 8.95 -8.23
C ALA A 153 3.85 8.37 -6.89
N TYR A 154 3.13 9.12 -6.08
CA TYR A 154 2.67 8.67 -4.76
C TYR A 154 1.40 9.41 -4.33
N ILE A 155 0.76 8.91 -3.31
CA ILE A 155 -0.39 9.55 -2.68
C ILE A 155 0.07 10.26 -1.39
N SER A 156 -0.41 11.48 -1.17
CA SER A 156 -0.18 12.25 0.05
C SER A 156 -1.51 12.80 0.58
N ASN A 157 -1.68 12.85 1.90
CA ASN A 157 -2.80 13.51 2.56
C ASN A 157 -2.42 14.88 3.16
N GLU A 158 -1.31 15.48 2.74
CA GLU A 158 -0.79 16.76 3.23
C GLU A 158 -1.82 17.90 3.20
N GLU A 159 -2.70 17.91 2.21
CA GLU A 159 -3.74 18.94 2.05
C GLU A 159 -5.13 18.46 2.57
N GLY A 160 -5.14 17.46 3.47
CA GLY A 160 -6.36 16.88 4.04
C GLY A 160 -6.90 15.69 3.25
N LEU A 161 -7.17 15.85 1.95
CA LEU A 161 -7.62 14.77 1.08
C LEU A 161 -6.44 14.09 0.39
N PRO A 162 -6.51 12.76 0.15
CA PRO A 162 -5.49 12.05 -0.61
C PRO A 162 -5.32 12.62 -2.01
N GLN A 163 -4.10 13.00 -2.35
CA GLN A 163 -3.75 13.61 -3.64
C GLN A 163 -2.60 12.87 -4.28
N LEU A 164 -2.63 12.77 -5.60
CA LEU A 164 -1.53 12.25 -6.38
C LEU A 164 -0.46 13.34 -6.53
N LYS A 165 0.76 13.01 -6.12
CA LYS A 165 1.95 13.83 -6.25
C LYS A 165 3.04 13.10 -7.03
N LEU A 166 3.95 13.85 -7.60
CA LEU A 166 5.19 13.37 -8.20
C LEU A 166 6.36 13.93 -7.40
N LEU A 167 7.36 13.11 -7.17
CA LEU A 167 8.62 13.47 -6.52
C LEU A 167 9.76 13.05 -7.41
N LYS A 168 10.78 13.89 -7.58
CA LYS A 168 12.03 13.45 -8.23
C LYS A 168 12.63 12.26 -7.50
N ALA A 169 13.13 11.28 -8.25
CA ALA A 169 13.61 10.00 -7.72
C ALA A 169 14.73 10.12 -6.67
N TRP A 170 15.41 11.25 -6.63
CA TRP A 170 16.46 11.58 -5.67
C TRP A 170 16.02 12.58 -4.59
N GLY A 171 14.71 12.88 -4.53
CA GLY A 171 14.16 13.88 -3.63
C GLY A 171 14.18 15.31 -4.19
N GLY A 172 13.73 16.25 -3.40
CA GLY A 172 13.72 17.68 -3.72
C GLY A 172 12.46 18.13 -4.43
N GLU A 173 12.47 18.19 -5.76
CA GLU A 173 11.35 18.73 -6.53
C GLU A 173 10.10 17.85 -6.40
N GLN A 174 9.00 18.50 -6.03
CA GLN A 174 7.68 17.88 -5.93
C GLN A 174 6.68 18.60 -6.82
N GLN A 175 5.77 17.85 -7.41
CA GLN A 175 4.71 18.37 -8.26
C GLN A 175 3.37 17.74 -7.86
N ARG A 176 2.33 18.55 -7.77
CA ARG A 176 0.97 18.08 -7.60
C ARG A 176 0.36 17.74 -8.95
N VAL A 177 -0.21 16.55 -9.06
CA VAL A 177 -1.02 16.20 -10.24
C VAL A 177 -2.43 16.73 -10.05
N ARG A 178 -2.81 17.72 -10.85
CA ARG A 178 -4.16 18.28 -10.84
C ARG A 178 -5.06 17.49 -11.77
N ILE A 179 -6.23 17.11 -11.27
CA ILE A 179 -7.29 16.52 -12.09
C ILE A 179 -7.90 17.65 -12.91
N ALA A 180 -7.68 17.68 -14.23
CA ALA A 180 -8.23 18.69 -15.11
C ALA A 180 -9.74 18.53 -15.31
N GLU A 181 -10.21 17.30 -15.42
CA GLU A 181 -11.63 16.97 -15.64
C GLU A 181 -11.97 15.63 -14.97
N ARG A 182 -13.14 15.54 -14.38
CA ARG A 182 -13.71 14.30 -13.85
C ARG A 182 -15.00 13.97 -14.60
N ARG A 183 -14.97 12.89 -15.36
CA ARG A 183 -16.16 12.39 -16.07
C ARG A 183 -16.72 11.17 -15.33
N TYR A 184 -17.95 11.28 -14.91
CA TYR A 184 -18.64 10.17 -14.26
C TYR A 184 -19.36 9.32 -15.32
N ALA A 185 -19.23 8.01 -15.21
CA ALA A 185 -19.88 7.07 -16.14
C ALA A 185 -21.42 7.03 -15.99
N ARG A 186 -21.93 7.56 -14.88
CA ARG A 186 -23.36 7.65 -14.57
C ARG A 186 -23.69 9.04 -14.08
N PRO A 187 -24.95 9.51 -14.24
CA PRO A 187 -25.37 10.78 -13.66
C PRO A 187 -25.12 10.80 -12.15
N MET A 188 -24.61 11.91 -11.68
CA MET A 188 -24.36 12.17 -10.25
C MET A 188 -25.40 13.15 -9.71
N GLY A 189 -25.78 12.95 -8.46
CA GLY A 189 -26.62 13.87 -7.71
C GLY A 189 -25.87 14.47 -6.51
N THR A 190 -26.35 15.58 -5.98
CA THR A 190 -25.89 16.16 -4.73
C THR A 190 -26.86 15.76 -3.62
N VAL A 191 -26.34 15.29 -2.50
CA VAL A 191 -27.11 14.99 -1.31
C VAL A 191 -26.64 15.97 -0.21
N SER A 192 -27.59 16.75 0.33
CA SER A 192 -27.37 17.57 1.51
C SER A 192 -27.94 16.84 2.73
N VAL A 193 -27.12 16.64 3.75
CA VAL A 193 -27.52 15.96 4.99
C VAL A 193 -27.43 16.96 6.12
N ARG A 194 -28.55 17.13 6.82
CA ARG A 194 -28.64 17.94 8.06
C ARG A 194 -28.96 16.99 9.20
N ILE A 195 -28.16 17.00 10.23
CA ILE A 195 -28.33 16.14 11.39
C ILE A 195 -28.77 17.03 12.56
N VAL A 196 -29.89 16.69 13.16
CA VAL A 196 -30.47 17.42 14.28
C VAL A 196 -30.76 16.45 15.43
N ASP A 197 -30.59 16.92 16.62
CA ASP A 197 -31.04 16.25 17.84
C ASP A 197 -32.58 16.28 17.92
N ASP A 198 -33.20 15.12 18.08
CA ASP A 198 -34.67 14.98 18.06
C ASP A 198 -35.37 15.70 19.24
N ALA A 199 -34.69 15.79 20.38
CA ALA A 199 -35.25 16.41 21.57
C ALA A 199 -35.18 17.96 21.54
N THR A 200 -34.12 18.50 20.94
CA THR A 200 -33.84 19.93 20.94
C THR A 200 -34.10 20.63 19.60
N GLY A 201 -34.12 19.88 18.49
CA GLY A 201 -34.20 20.40 17.12
C GLY A 201 -32.94 21.14 16.68
N LEU A 202 -31.88 21.13 17.48
CA LEU A 202 -30.61 21.77 17.16
C LEU A 202 -29.69 20.86 16.35
N GLU A 203 -28.85 21.47 15.53
CA GLU A 203 -27.83 20.73 14.80
C GLU A 203 -26.84 20.09 15.77
N THR A 204 -26.49 18.83 15.49
CA THR A 204 -25.62 18.07 16.36
C THR A 204 -24.60 17.29 15.56
N ALA A 205 -23.40 17.03 16.13
CA ALA A 205 -22.39 16.23 15.54
C ALA A 205 -22.78 14.75 15.57
N ALA A 206 -22.60 14.06 14.45
CA ALA A 206 -22.81 12.61 14.38
C ALA A 206 -21.81 11.93 13.43
N ARG A 207 -21.63 10.64 13.63
CA ARG A 207 -20.86 9.83 12.70
C ARG A 207 -21.76 9.37 11.56
N VAL A 208 -21.46 9.80 10.35
CA VAL A 208 -22.20 9.45 9.13
C VAL A 208 -21.43 8.41 8.33
N TYR A 209 -22.11 7.36 7.90
CA TYR A 209 -21.62 6.40 6.93
C TYR A 209 -22.41 6.55 5.63
N GLN A 210 -21.73 6.91 4.58
CA GLN A 210 -22.34 7.10 3.27
C GLN A 210 -21.85 6.03 2.30
N THR A 211 -22.80 5.31 1.73
CA THR A 211 -22.54 4.29 0.70
C THR A 211 -23.44 4.57 -0.49
N ALA A 212 -22.85 4.68 -1.66
CA ALA A 212 -23.61 4.86 -2.88
C ALA A 212 -24.19 3.54 -3.39
N SER A 213 -25.04 3.60 -4.42
CA SER A 213 -25.70 2.42 -5.02
C SER A 213 -24.72 1.44 -5.66
N ASP A 214 -23.50 1.85 -5.93
CA ASP A 214 -22.41 1.00 -6.44
C ASP A 214 -21.57 0.34 -5.31
N GLY A 215 -21.98 0.54 -4.06
CA GLY A 215 -21.30 -0.01 -2.87
C GLY A 215 -20.05 0.74 -2.43
N LYS A 216 -19.71 1.86 -3.09
CA LYS A 216 -18.53 2.65 -2.73
C LYS A 216 -18.84 3.72 -1.69
N PRO A 217 -17.93 3.97 -0.76
CA PRO A 217 -18.02 5.15 0.10
C PRO A 217 -17.70 6.41 -0.70
N TYR A 218 -18.37 7.50 -0.34
CA TYR A 218 -18.09 8.83 -0.88
C TYR A 218 -17.80 9.78 0.26
N THR A 219 -16.76 10.58 0.09
CA THR A 219 -16.31 11.56 1.06
C THR A 219 -16.68 12.96 0.56
N PRO A 220 -17.22 13.85 1.40
CA PRO A 220 -17.41 15.24 1.05
C PRO A 220 -16.11 15.89 0.55
N PRO A 221 -16.17 16.86 -0.39
CA PRO A 221 -14.96 17.44 -0.99
C PRO A 221 -14.03 18.18 -0.02
N ASP A 222 -14.58 18.66 1.09
CA ASP A 222 -13.91 19.43 2.16
C ASP A 222 -13.61 18.60 3.41
N ALA A 223 -13.88 17.30 3.39
CA ALA A 223 -13.65 16.43 4.52
C ALA A 223 -12.18 15.97 4.60
N TYR A 224 -11.70 15.83 5.81
CA TYR A 224 -10.39 15.24 6.11
C TYR A 224 -10.49 13.71 6.10
N GLU A 225 -9.88 13.06 5.11
CA GLU A 225 -9.93 11.60 4.99
C GLU A 225 -8.70 10.94 5.60
N ARG A 226 -8.94 10.03 6.55
CA ARG A 226 -7.90 9.12 7.07
C ARG A 226 -8.04 7.76 6.41
N LEU A 227 -6.98 7.29 5.78
CA LEU A 227 -6.91 5.92 5.29
C LEU A 227 -6.59 4.98 6.46
N ALA A 228 -7.62 4.34 6.98
CA ALA A 228 -7.45 3.31 7.99
C ALA A 228 -7.00 1.98 7.36
N THR A 229 -6.22 1.21 8.11
CA THR A 229 -5.60 -0.07 7.71
C THR A 229 -6.60 -1.16 7.29
N LEU A 230 -7.89 -1.02 7.59
CA LEU A 230 -8.93 -2.03 7.42
C LEU A 230 -9.98 -1.65 6.36
N ASN A 231 -9.62 -1.00 5.27
CA ASN A 231 -10.55 -0.58 4.19
C ASN A 231 -11.76 0.25 4.66
N ARG A 232 -11.68 0.89 5.81
CA ARG A 232 -12.70 1.83 6.29
C ARG A 232 -12.21 3.23 6.04
N HIS A 233 -12.86 3.89 5.10
CA HIS A 233 -12.68 5.33 4.90
C HIS A 233 -13.32 6.05 6.10
N LEU A 234 -12.49 6.65 6.92
CA LEU A 234 -12.92 7.54 7.99
C LEU A 234 -12.62 8.96 7.54
N PHE A 235 -13.61 9.81 7.58
CA PHE A 235 -13.43 11.24 7.35
C PHE A 235 -14.00 12.04 8.49
N HIS A 236 -13.45 13.22 8.67
CA HIS A 236 -13.96 14.22 9.59
C HIS A 236 -14.32 15.46 8.76
N THR A 237 -15.50 16.00 8.96
CA THR A 237 -15.82 17.35 8.52
C THR A 237 -15.36 18.34 9.57
N PRO A 238 -14.88 19.53 9.15
CA PRO A 238 -14.54 20.59 10.08
C PRO A 238 -15.73 21.00 10.95
#